data_25db10918facfa8cdcc3cf9c45ba5f07
#
_entry.id   25db10918facfa8cdcc3cf9c45ba5f07
#
_cell.length_a   1.000
_cell.length_b   1.000
_cell.length_c   1.000
_cell.angle_alpha   90.00
_cell.angle_beta   90.00
_cell.angle_gamma   90.00
#
_symmetry.space_group_name_H-M   'P 1'
#
loop_
_entity.id
_entity.type
_entity.pdbx_description
1 polymer ?
#
loop_
_entity_poly.entity_id
_entity_poly.type
_entity_poly.pdbx_seq_one_letter_code
_entity_poly.pdbx_strand_id
1 'polypeptide(L)'
;MTATYQTRGDVAVITLNNPPVNGLGYETRLGIVNGLDKALSDAAVKAIVITGAGKAFSGGADIREFGSPKAIQEPNLLSVI
;
A
#
# COMPACT_ATOMS: atom_id res chain seq x y z
N MET A 1 2.71 -10.94 -0.36
CA MET A 1 2.89 -9.48 -0.42
C MET A 1 2.07 -8.80 0.66
N THR A 2 2.54 -7.66 1.12
CA THR A 2 1.86 -6.91 2.19
C THR A 2 0.82 -5.91 1.65
N ALA A 3 0.62 -5.87 0.35
CA ALA A 3 -0.47 -5.15 -0.29
C ALA A 3 -0.90 -5.92 -1.52
N THR A 4 -2.20 -6.03 -1.71
CA THR A 4 -2.79 -6.75 -2.85
C THR A 4 -3.67 -5.80 -3.66
N TYR A 5 -3.85 -6.13 -4.92
CA TYR A 5 -4.64 -5.33 -5.86
C TYR A 5 -5.73 -6.19 -6.47
N GLN A 6 -6.95 -5.69 -6.47
CA GLN A 6 -8.04 -6.31 -7.23
C GLN A 6 -9.00 -5.25 -7.74
N THR A 7 -9.82 -5.63 -8.73
CA THR A 7 -10.86 -4.76 -9.24
C THR A 7 -12.22 -5.36 -8.95
N ARG A 8 -13.18 -4.48 -8.67
CA ARG A 8 -14.59 -4.83 -8.50
C ARG A 8 -15.41 -3.86 -9.33
N GLY A 9 -15.88 -4.33 -10.49
CA GLY A 9 -16.52 -3.45 -11.46
C GLY A 9 -15.52 -2.39 -11.93
N ASP A 10 -15.83 -1.13 -11.72
CA ASP A 10 -14.98 0.01 -12.09
C ASP A 10 -14.16 0.56 -10.92
N VAL A 11 -14.09 -0.18 -9.81
CA VAL A 11 -13.34 0.24 -8.61
C VAL A 11 -12.11 -0.65 -8.45
N ALA A 12 -10.95 -0.03 -8.31
CA ALA A 12 -9.71 -0.72 -7.92
C ALA A 12 -9.60 -0.72 -6.39
N VAL A 13 -9.26 -1.87 -5.81
CA VAL A 13 -9.12 -2.03 -4.37
C VAL A 13 -7.70 -2.48 -4.06
N ILE A 14 -6.98 -1.66 -3.30
CA ILE A 14 -5.65 -1.99 -2.76
C ILE A 14 -5.83 -2.32 -1.29
N THR A 15 -5.56 -3.55 -0.91
CA THR A 15 -5.72 -4.03 0.46
C THR A 15 -4.35 -4.17 1.11
N LEU A 16 -4.14 -3.45 2.21
CA LEU A 16 -2.94 -3.57 3.01
C LEU A 16 -3.07 -4.78 3.94
N ASN A 17 -2.04 -5.61 3.98
CA ASN A 17 -2.02 -6.80 4.83
C ASN A 17 -0.62 -6.99 5.40
N ASN A 18 -0.25 -6.13 6.34
CA ASN A 18 1.01 -6.18 7.05
C ASN A 18 0.72 -6.17 8.55
N PRO A 19 0.30 -7.33 9.10
CA PRO A 19 -0.10 -7.37 10.51
C PRO A 19 1.06 -7.00 11.45
N PRO A 20 0.76 -6.53 12.65
CA PRO A 20 -0.61 -6.44 13.23
C PRO A 20 -1.38 -5.18 12.85
N VAL A 21 -0.72 -4.10 12.42
CA VAL A 21 -1.36 -2.79 12.26
C VAL A 21 -1.12 -2.17 10.89
N ASN A 22 -0.76 -2.97 9.89
CA ASN A 22 -0.51 -2.51 8.52
C ASN A 22 0.51 -1.36 8.46
N GLY A 23 1.64 -1.54 9.16
CA GLY A 23 2.73 -0.57 9.11
C GLY A 23 3.22 -0.36 7.68
N LEU A 24 3.63 0.88 7.36
CA LEU A 24 4.03 1.26 6.00
C LEU A 24 5.51 0.95 5.77
N GLY A 25 5.86 -0.34 5.83
CA GLY A 25 7.18 -0.82 5.45
C GLY A 25 7.43 -0.76 3.95
N TYR A 26 8.65 -1.05 3.53
CA TYR A 26 9.05 -0.93 2.13
C TYR A 26 8.15 -1.73 1.19
N GLU A 27 7.87 -3.00 1.51
CA GLU A 27 7.06 -3.85 0.64
C GLU A 27 5.62 -3.35 0.53
N THR A 28 5.06 -2.84 1.62
CA THR A 28 3.72 -2.27 1.62
C THR A 28 3.68 -1.00 0.78
N ARG A 29 4.68 -0.12 0.95
CA ARG A 29 4.79 1.09 0.14
C ARG A 29 4.92 0.76 -1.35
N LEU A 30 5.77 -0.22 -1.67
CA LEU A 30 5.95 -0.66 -3.05
C LEU A 30 4.65 -1.22 -3.63
N GLY A 31 3.91 -2.02 -2.86
CA GLY A 31 2.64 -2.56 -3.28
C GLY A 31 1.58 -1.49 -3.54
N ILE A 32 1.55 -0.44 -2.71
CA ILE A 32 0.65 0.70 -2.91
C ILE A 32 0.98 1.41 -4.22
N VAL A 33 2.24 1.73 -4.45
CA VAL A 33 2.67 2.42 -5.67
C VAL A 33 2.37 1.59 -6.92
N ASN A 34 2.67 0.29 -6.89
CA ASN A 34 2.39 -0.60 -8.01
C ASN A 34 0.88 -0.72 -8.27
N GLY A 35 0.08 -0.78 -7.21
CA GLY A 35 -1.38 -0.83 -7.35
C GLY A 35 -1.94 0.45 -7.92
N LEU A 36 -1.44 1.61 -7.48
CA LEU A 36 -1.85 2.90 -8.04
C LEU A 36 -1.48 3.01 -9.52
N ASP A 37 -0.29 2.58 -9.89
CA ASP A 37 0.14 2.59 -11.29
C ASP A 37 -0.77 1.71 -12.16
N LYS A 38 -1.13 0.52 -11.69
CA LYS A 38 -2.07 -0.35 -12.39
C LYS A 38 -3.43 0.31 -12.57
N ALA A 39 -3.96 0.90 -11.50
CA ALA A 39 -5.27 1.53 -11.52
C ALA A 39 -5.29 2.72 -12.47
N LEU A 40 -4.26 3.56 -12.43
CA LEU A 40 -4.18 4.75 -13.30
C LEU A 40 -3.98 4.38 -14.76
N SER A 41 -3.42 3.21 -15.04
CA SER A 41 -3.22 2.71 -16.41
C SER A 41 -4.44 1.98 -16.97
N ASP A 42 -5.45 1.70 -16.15
CA ASP A 42 -6.63 0.95 -16.55
C ASP A 42 -7.80 1.91 -16.77
N ALA A 43 -8.17 2.07 -18.05
CA ALA A 43 -9.24 2.99 -18.43
C ALA A 43 -10.61 2.60 -17.86
N ALA A 44 -10.80 1.34 -17.48
CA ALA A 44 -12.06 0.88 -16.88
C ALA A 44 -12.20 1.26 -15.41
N VAL A 45 -11.10 1.65 -14.75
CA VAL A 45 -11.11 2.01 -13.33
C VAL A 45 -11.54 3.47 -13.18
N LYS A 46 -12.61 3.71 -12.41
CA LYS A 46 -13.17 5.03 -12.15
C LYS A 46 -12.85 5.54 -10.74
N ALA A 47 -12.54 4.63 -9.81
CA ALA A 47 -12.24 5.00 -8.43
C ALA A 47 -11.23 4.03 -7.84
N ILE A 48 -10.47 4.49 -6.84
CA ILE A 48 -9.46 3.70 -6.15
C ILE A 48 -9.78 3.71 -4.67
N VAL A 49 -9.83 2.52 -4.06
CA VAL A 49 -10.02 2.35 -2.62
C VAL A 49 -8.76 1.72 -2.05
N ILE A 50 -8.21 2.31 -1.00
CA ILE A 50 -7.12 1.71 -0.23
C ILE A 50 -7.69 1.36 1.14
N THR A 51 -7.61 0.09 1.51
CA THR A 51 -8.18 -0.39 2.76
C THR A 51 -7.19 -1.29 3.48
N GLY A 52 -7.42 -1.55 4.76
CA GLY A 52 -6.59 -2.44 5.56
C GLY A 52 -7.31 -3.73 5.88
N ALA A 53 -6.61 -4.86 5.76
CA ALA A 53 -7.10 -6.12 6.30
C ALA A 53 -6.96 -6.10 7.82
N GLY A 54 -7.94 -6.68 8.52
CA GLY A 54 -7.93 -6.75 9.99
C GLY A 54 -8.55 -5.52 10.62
N LYS A 55 -8.06 -5.14 11.81
CA LYS A 55 -8.70 -4.15 12.66
C LYS A 55 -8.30 -2.71 12.39
N ALA A 56 -7.21 -2.49 11.67
CA ALA A 56 -6.67 -1.16 11.44
C ALA A 56 -6.41 -0.94 9.95
N PHE A 57 -6.62 0.30 9.48
CA PHE A 57 -6.19 0.67 8.15
C PHE A 57 -4.66 0.64 8.08
N SER A 58 -4.00 1.45 8.90
CA SER A 58 -2.54 1.47 8.99
C SER A 58 -2.12 2.09 10.33
N GLY A 59 -1.05 1.56 10.92
CA GLY A 59 -0.41 2.13 12.09
C GLY A 59 0.68 3.15 11.76
N GLY A 60 0.86 3.49 10.48
CA GLY A 60 1.89 4.42 10.04
C GLY A 60 3.19 3.72 9.66
N ALA A 61 4.33 4.35 9.93
CA ALA A 61 5.63 3.78 9.57
C ALA A 61 5.86 2.43 10.24
N ASP A 62 6.48 1.51 9.52
CA ASP A 62 6.83 0.19 10.07
C ASP A 62 8.08 0.32 10.93
N ILE A 63 7.91 0.27 12.23
CA ILE A 63 9.01 0.46 13.19
C ILE A 63 10.09 -0.63 13.06
N ARG A 64 9.77 -1.76 12.47
CA ARG A 64 10.75 -2.83 12.24
C ARG A 64 11.83 -2.43 11.26
N GLU A 65 11.60 -1.39 10.45
CA GLU A 65 12.57 -0.88 9.49
C GLU A 65 13.41 0.27 10.01
N PHE A 66 13.11 0.79 11.19
CA PHE A 66 13.86 1.90 11.75
C PHE A 66 15.31 1.50 11.97
N GLY A 67 16.22 2.37 11.52
CA GLY A 67 17.65 2.09 11.59
C GLY A 67 18.18 1.26 10.43
N SER A 68 17.33 0.82 9.50
CA SER A 68 17.74 0.07 8.31
C SER A 68 17.60 0.92 7.06
N PRO A 69 18.33 0.59 5.97
CA PRO A 69 18.18 1.32 4.71
C PRO A 69 16.78 1.27 4.12
N LYS A 70 15.97 0.29 4.49
CA LYS A 70 14.61 0.15 3.98
C LYS A 70 13.71 1.30 4.35
N ALA A 71 13.99 1.98 5.48
CA ALA A 71 13.18 3.11 5.92
C ALA A 71 13.23 4.28 4.94
N ILE A 72 14.34 4.45 4.24
CA ILE A 72 14.56 5.55 3.29
C ILE A 72 14.59 5.08 1.83
N GLN A 73 14.47 3.77 1.59
CA GLN A 73 14.47 3.24 0.24
C GLN A 73 13.18 3.63 -0.48
N GLU A 74 13.31 4.07 -1.73
CA GLU A 74 12.14 4.43 -2.54
C GLU A 74 11.29 3.18 -2.89
N PRO A 75 9.95 3.26 -2.86
CA PRO A 75 9.17 4.44 -2.44
C PRO A 75 9.21 4.62 -0.92
N ASN A 76 9.70 5.75 -0.45
CA ASN A 76 9.75 6.04 0.98
C ASN A 76 8.40 6.62 1.45
N LEU A 77 8.28 6.89 2.77
CA LEU A 77 7.01 7.39 3.31
C LEU A 77 6.59 8.71 2.68
N LEU A 78 7.53 9.60 2.41
CA LEU A 78 7.22 10.90 1.82
C LEU A 78 6.73 10.78 0.38
N SER A 79 7.21 9.79 -0.39
CA SER A 79 6.74 9.60 -1.75
C SER A 79 5.38 8.92 -1.83
N VAL A 80 4.96 8.20 -0.79
CA VAL A 80 3.68 7.47 -0.79
C VAL A 80 2.56 8.33 -0.20
N ILE A 81 2.87 9.08 0.84
CA ILE A 81 1.88 9.92 1.50
C ILE A 81 1.98 11.36 1.05
#